data_dc08ab0c7d378719bbeba5bf1f079778
#
_entry.id   dc08ab0c7d378719bbeba5bf1f079778
#
_cell.length_a   1.000
_cell.length_b   1.000
_cell.length_c   1.000
_cell.angle_alpha   90.00
_cell.angle_beta   90.00
_cell.angle_gamma   90.00
#
_symmetry.space_group_name_H-M   'P 1'
#
loop_
_entity.id
_entity.type
_entity.pdbx_description
1 polymer ?
#
loop_
_entity_poly.entity_id
_entity_poly.type
_entity_poly.pdbx_seq_one_letter_code
_entity_poly.pdbx_strand_id
1 'polypeptide(L)'
;MNKNAFLVNNYILSREAIMQRRTLFKLAGTTALGMALAPKLMAENQVSKATSTKVLHLNFNENALGMSEKAKQAIVNSLAIGSYYPDDQRAAVITQLAAKHNVAESFISLGNGSSENIQAAVQALIVKAQNAKQAVQLVVPDPTFNYAGLYAKALGVPVVKVPLVDDFSFDLAKLKNAVEAFDGVTIFYLCNPNNPTSMITPAKTLFPWIKSFSKNSYFLLDEAYADFVEDPAFETGMTLVKEGLKNVLVTRTFSKFYAL
;
A
#
# COMPACT_ATOMS: atom_id res chain seq x y z
N MET A 1 13.62 -16.07 -37.74
CA MET A 1 12.49 -16.91 -37.24
C MET A 1 12.80 -17.31 -35.82
N ASN A 2 12.16 -16.69 -34.86
CA ASN A 2 11.87 -17.33 -33.57
C ASN A 2 10.82 -16.51 -32.83
N LYS A 3 9.65 -17.10 -32.66
CA LYS A 3 8.46 -16.49 -32.07
C LYS A 3 8.52 -16.76 -30.56
N ASN A 4 8.73 -15.73 -29.75
CA ASN A 4 8.51 -15.84 -28.31
C ASN A 4 7.04 -15.52 -28.03
N ALA A 5 6.30 -16.57 -27.72
CA ALA A 5 4.91 -16.51 -27.29
C ALA A 5 4.83 -15.97 -25.85
N PHE A 6 4.09 -14.91 -25.66
CA PHE A 6 3.59 -14.48 -24.36
C PHE A 6 2.59 -15.51 -23.84
N LEU A 7 2.95 -16.20 -22.77
CA LEU A 7 2.02 -17.03 -22.01
C LEU A 7 1.19 -16.14 -21.08
N VAL A 8 0.06 -15.66 -21.59
CA VAL A 8 -1.05 -15.22 -20.76
C VAL A 8 -1.75 -16.48 -20.29
N ASN A 9 -1.78 -16.73 -18.99
CA ASN A 9 -2.56 -17.82 -18.39
C ASN A 9 -4.05 -17.53 -18.65
N ASN A 10 -4.56 -18.09 -19.73
CA ASN A 10 -5.99 -18.19 -19.98
C ASN A 10 -6.58 -19.17 -18.96
N TYR A 11 -7.35 -18.66 -18.01
CA TYR A 11 -8.37 -19.46 -17.36
C TYR A 11 -9.37 -19.90 -18.42
N ILE A 12 -9.19 -21.11 -18.91
CA ILE A 12 -10.19 -21.78 -19.73
C ILE A 12 -11.35 -22.14 -18.79
N LEU A 13 -12.35 -21.28 -18.73
CA LEU A 13 -13.66 -21.66 -18.22
C LEU A 13 -14.18 -22.73 -19.20
N SER A 14 -14.25 -23.98 -18.73
CA SER A 14 -14.82 -25.07 -19.48
C SER A 14 -16.21 -24.68 -19.98
N ARG A 15 -16.50 -24.97 -21.26
CA ARG A 15 -17.75 -24.65 -21.95
C ARG A 15 -18.99 -25.35 -21.38
N GLU A 16 -18.89 -26.10 -20.31
CA GLU A 16 -19.96 -26.94 -19.75
C GLU A 16 -20.84 -26.25 -18.70
N ALA A 17 -20.60 -24.98 -18.34
CA ALA A 17 -21.38 -24.30 -17.30
C ALA A 17 -22.29 -23.18 -17.81
N ILE A 18 -22.51 -23.05 -19.12
CA ILE A 18 -23.50 -22.10 -19.63
C ILE A 18 -24.86 -22.80 -19.69
N MET A 19 -25.57 -22.79 -18.58
CA MET A 19 -26.95 -23.23 -18.53
C MET A 19 -27.81 -22.28 -19.41
N GLN A 20 -28.32 -22.82 -20.53
CA GLN A 20 -29.13 -22.02 -21.47
C GLN A 20 -30.36 -21.50 -20.74
N ARG A 21 -30.71 -20.21 -20.95
CA ARG A 21 -31.91 -19.55 -20.35
C ARG A 21 -33.19 -20.36 -20.49
N ARG A 22 -33.32 -21.15 -21.56
CA ARG A 22 -34.48 -22.06 -21.79
C ARG A 22 -34.54 -23.24 -20.80
N THR A 23 -33.41 -23.67 -20.23
CA THR A 23 -33.38 -24.74 -19.21
C THR A 23 -33.82 -24.22 -17.85
N LEU A 24 -33.54 -22.96 -17.54
CA LEU A 24 -34.03 -22.30 -16.32
C LEU A 24 -35.57 -22.19 -16.30
N PHE A 25 -36.20 -21.86 -17.46
CA PHE A 25 -37.65 -21.77 -17.54
C PHE A 25 -38.34 -23.14 -17.49
N LYS A 26 -37.70 -24.20 -17.90
CA LYS A 26 -38.24 -25.57 -17.79
C LYS A 26 -38.17 -26.10 -16.35
N LEU A 27 -37.19 -25.71 -15.57
CA LEU A 27 -37.09 -26.06 -14.13
C LEU A 27 -38.10 -25.25 -13.29
N ALA A 28 -38.42 -24.02 -13.66
CA ALA A 28 -39.37 -23.19 -12.92
C ALA A 28 -40.84 -23.66 -13.07
N GLY A 29 -41.14 -24.42 -14.13
CA GLY A 29 -42.52 -24.93 -14.38
C GLY A 29 -42.89 -26.19 -13.58
N THR A 30 -41.93 -26.92 -13.00
CA THR A 30 -42.20 -28.15 -12.23
C THR A 30 -42.22 -27.94 -10.72
N THR A 31 -41.90 -26.73 -10.21
CA THR A 31 -41.92 -26.41 -8.79
C THR A 31 -43.20 -25.85 -8.24
N ALA A 32 -44.20 -25.59 -9.11
CA ALA A 32 -45.48 -25.01 -8.67
C ALA A 32 -46.42 -26.05 -7.98
N LEU A 33 -46.17 -27.35 -8.10
CA LEU A 33 -46.96 -28.40 -7.46
C LEU A 33 -46.37 -28.95 -6.14
N GLY A 34 -45.17 -28.51 -5.75
CA GLY A 34 -44.49 -28.98 -4.55
C GLY A 34 -44.65 -28.11 -3.32
N MET A 35 -45.35 -26.96 -3.40
CA MET A 35 -45.46 -26.02 -2.28
C MET A 35 -46.55 -26.31 -1.24
N ALA A 36 -47.32 -27.41 -1.41
CA ALA A 36 -48.39 -27.75 -0.46
C ALA A 36 -47.95 -28.67 0.72
N LEU A 37 -46.70 -29.16 0.69
CA LEU A 37 -46.21 -30.09 1.70
C LEU A 37 -44.79 -29.77 2.17
N ALA A 38 -44.40 -28.51 2.23
CA ALA A 38 -43.21 -28.14 2.93
C ALA A 38 -43.53 -28.09 4.44
N PRO A 39 -43.06 -29.03 5.27
CA PRO A 39 -43.01 -28.79 6.68
C PRO A 39 -42.21 -27.53 6.90
N LYS A 40 -42.66 -26.66 7.81
CA LYS A 40 -41.90 -25.51 8.30
C LYS A 40 -40.50 -25.98 8.72
N LEU A 41 -39.58 -26.04 7.78
CA LEU A 41 -38.17 -25.90 8.08
C LEU A 41 -37.99 -24.41 8.40
N MET A 42 -38.44 -24.02 9.60
CA MET A 42 -37.76 -22.98 10.32
C MET A 42 -36.34 -23.51 10.43
N ALA A 43 -35.50 -23.16 9.48
CA ALA A 43 -34.08 -23.08 9.76
C ALA A 43 -33.99 -22.06 10.92
N GLU A 44 -34.13 -22.52 12.16
CA GLU A 44 -33.43 -21.88 13.24
C GLU A 44 -32.01 -21.74 12.69
N ASN A 45 -31.64 -20.51 12.39
CA ASN A 45 -30.27 -20.11 12.32
C ASN A 45 -29.71 -20.43 13.75
N GLN A 46 -29.45 -21.68 13.98
CA GLN A 46 -28.40 -22.07 14.87
C GLN A 46 -27.15 -21.55 14.24
N VAL A 47 -26.92 -20.23 14.41
CA VAL A 47 -25.56 -19.72 14.43
C VAL A 47 -24.90 -20.63 15.43
N SER A 48 -24.31 -21.70 14.91
CA SER A 48 -23.39 -22.52 15.64
C SER A 48 -22.55 -21.52 16.41
N LYS A 49 -22.69 -21.49 17.75
CA LYS A 49 -21.64 -20.93 18.59
C LYS A 49 -20.47 -21.87 18.40
N ALA A 50 -19.83 -21.77 17.23
CA ALA A 50 -18.46 -22.18 17.08
C ALA A 50 -17.79 -21.49 18.25
N THR A 51 -17.35 -22.25 19.21
CA THR A 51 -16.38 -21.80 20.21
C THR A 51 -15.24 -21.25 19.38
N SER A 52 -15.29 -19.95 19.12
CA SER A 52 -14.27 -19.23 18.43
C SER A 52 -13.05 -19.37 19.31
N THR A 53 -12.23 -20.38 19.03
CA THR A 53 -10.84 -20.32 19.42
C THR A 53 -10.36 -19.03 18.79
N LYS A 54 -10.21 -17.98 19.61
CA LYS A 54 -9.70 -16.69 19.14
C LYS A 54 -8.33 -16.96 18.53
N VAL A 55 -8.30 -17.12 17.21
CA VAL A 55 -7.04 -17.20 16.49
C VAL A 55 -6.40 -15.83 16.62
N LEU A 56 -5.23 -15.79 17.22
CA LEU A 56 -4.45 -14.56 17.34
C LEU A 56 -3.72 -14.30 16.02
N HIS A 57 -4.14 -13.26 15.30
CA HIS A 57 -3.53 -12.83 14.06
C HIS A 57 -2.40 -11.85 14.36
N LEU A 58 -1.14 -12.26 14.13
CA LEU A 58 0.06 -11.43 14.37
C LEU A 58 0.89 -11.21 13.09
N ASN A 59 0.43 -11.73 11.96
CA ASN A 59 1.23 -11.82 10.74
C ASN A 59 1.17 -10.60 9.82
N PHE A 60 0.20 -9.67 10.01
CA PHE A 60 0.01 -8.51 9.13
C PHE A 60 0.11 -7.16 9.83
N ASN A 61 0.53 -7.13 11.09
CA ASN A 61 0.58 -5.90 11.88
C ASN A 61 -0.77 -5.16 11.87
N GLU A 62 -1.87 -5.90 12.04
CA GLU A 62 -3.21 -5.35 12.13
C GLU A 62 -3.41 -4.68 13.50
N ASN A 63 -4.22 -3.62 13.54
CA ASN A 63 -4.55 -2.97 14.80
C ASN A 63 -5.58 -3.79 15.57
N ALA A 64 -5.14 -4.43 16.66
CA ALA A 64 -5.99 -5.30 17.50
C ALA A 64 -7.16 -4.56 18.17
N LEU A 65 -7.11 -3.23 18.29
CA LEU A 65 -8.19 -2.41 18.85
C LEU A 65 -9.31 -2.16 17.83
N GLY A 66 -9.02 -2.39 16.52
CA GLY A 66 -9.94 -2.09 15.43
C GLY A 66 -10.15 -0.60 15.19
N MET A 67 -11.08 -0.28 14.31
CA MET A 67 -11.41 1.11 13.98
C MET A 67 -12.28 1.78 15.04
N SER A 68 -12.21 3.10 15.13
CA SER A 68 -13.02 3.87 16.07
C SER A 68 -14.53 3.77 15.78
N GLU A 69 -15.37 3.96 16.78
CA GLU A 69 -16.83 3.97 16.60
C GLU A 69 -17.29 5.07 15.63
N LYS A 70 -16.61 6.23 15.62
CA LYS A 70 -16.89 7.30 14.65
C LYS A 70 -16.62 6.85 13.22
N ALA A 71 -15.53 6.12 12.98
CA ALA A 71 -15.20 5.60 11.65
C ALA A 71 -16.22 4.54 11.22
N LYS A 72 -16.60 3.60 12.10
CA LYS A 72 -17.64 2.60 11.82
C LYS A 72 -18.96 3.26 11.44
N GLN A 73 -19.39 4.26 12.21
CA GLN A 73 -20.65 4.96 11.94
C GLN A 73 -20.58 5.72 10.61
N ALA A 74 -19.45 6.35 10.30
CA ALA A 74 -19.26 7.03 9.01
C ALA A 74 -19.36 6.08 7.82
N ILE A 75 -18.77 4.88 7.94
CA ILE A 75 -18.87 3.82 6.92
C ILE A 75 -20.32 3.40 6.74
N VAL A 76 -21.04 3.10 7.83
CA VAL A 76 -22.45 2.70 7.78
C VAL A 76 -23.29 3.79 7.09
N ASN A 77 -23.08 5.06 7.45
CA ASN A 77 -23.81 6.19 6.87
C ASN A 77 -23.51 6.38 5.37
N SER A 78 -22.33 5.97 4.90
CA SER A 78 -21.93 6.11 3.50
C SER A 78 -22.39 4.95 2.61
N LEU A 79 -22.91 3.84 3.15
CA LEU A 79 -23.33 2.67 2.35
C LEU A 79 -24.36 3.02 1.28
N ALA A 80 -25.28 3.94 1.56
CA ALA A 80 -26.32 4.35 0.60
C ALA A 80 -25.77 5.03 -0.66
N ILE A 81 -24.58 5.63 -0.56
CA ILE A 81 -23.92 6.33 -1.67
C ILE A 81 -22.72 5.55 -2.22
N GLY A 82 -22.47 4.32 -1.73
CA GLY A 82 -21.30 3.51 -2.08
C GLY A 82 -21.23 3.11 -3.57
N SER A 83 -22.32 3.26 -4.33
CA SER A 83 -22.34 3.03 -5.78
C SER A 83 -21.96 4.26 -6.62
N TYR A 84 -21.79 5.42 -6.01
CA TYR A 84 -21.43 6.66 -6.70
C TYR A 84 -19.92 6.86 -6.71
N TYR A 85 -19.44 7.66 -7.68
CA TYR A 85 -18.04 8.08 -7.68
C TYR A 85 -17.77 8.98 -6.46
N PRO A 86 -16.68 8.76 -5.72
CA PRO A 86 -16.40 9.44 -4.45
C PRO A 86 -15.62 10.76 -4.63
N ASP A 87 -15.84 11.52 -5.71
CA ASP A 87 -14.99 12.68 -6.03
C ASP A 87 -15.03 13.76 -4.94
N ASP A 88 -16.25 14.09 -4.46
CA ASP A 88 -16.41 15.09 -3.39
C ASP A 88 -15.77 14.62 -2.06
N GLN A 89 -15.94 13.33 -1.72
CA GLN A 89 -15.37 12.75 -0.52
C GLN A 89 -13.83 12.72 -0.61
N ARG A 90 -13.29 12.38 -1.78
CA ARG A 90 -11.85 12.42 -2.03
C ARG A 90 -11.30 13.83 -1.91
N ALA A 91 -11.96 14.82 -2.50
CA ALA A 91 -11.60 16.23 -2.38
C ALA A 91 -11.59 16.68 -0.93
N ALA A 92 -12.64 16.37 -0.16
CA ALA A 92 -12.73 16.71 1.26
C ALA A 92 -11.58 16.09 2.09
N VAL A 93 -11.18 14.84 1.82
CA VAL A 93 -10.05 14.20 2.49
C VAL A 93 -8.74 14.89 2.13
N ILE A 94 -8.53 15.24 0.85
CA ILE A 94 -7.33 15.97 0.40
C ILE A 94 -7.23 17.32 1.12
N THR A 95 -8.31 18.09 1.17
CA THR A 95 -8.35 19.38 1.88
C THR A 95 -7.98 19.23 3.36
N GLN A 96 -8.55 18.22 4.04
CA GLN A 96 -8.25 17.99 5.46
C GLN A 96 -6.80 17.56 5.70
N LEU A 97 -6.26 16.69 4.84
CA LEU A 97 -4.86 16.28 4.95
C LEU A 97 -3.90 17.41 4.64
N ALA A 98 -4.19 18.23 3.64
CA ALA A 98 -3.40 19.40 3.30
C ALA A 98 -3.36 20.38 4.49
N ALA A 99 -4.51 20.67 5.11
CA ALA A 99 -4.61 21.49 6.31
C ALA A 99 -3.85 20.88 7.49
N LYS A 100 -4.05 19.57 7.78
CA LYS A 100 -3.35 18.85 8.86
C LYS A 100 -1.83 18.94 8.73
N HIS A 101 -1.32 18.81 7.52
CA HIS A 101 0.11 18.83 7.24
C HIS A 101 0.66 20.21 6.89
N ASN A 102 -0.19 21.23 6.80
CA ASN A 102 0.16 22.60 6.40
C ASN A 102 0.94 22.62 5.07
N VAL A 103 0.33 22.05 4.04
CA VAL A 103 0.82 22.02 2.65
C VAL A 103 -0.33 22.35 1.69
N ALA A 104 -0.03 22.69 0.44
CA ALA A 104 -1.07 22.87 -0.58
C ALA A 104 -1.71 21.50 -0.95
N GLU A 105 -2.97 21.50 -1.38
CA GLU A 105 -3.70 20.30 -1.79
C GLU A 105 -2.99 19.52 -2.92
N SER A 106 -2.31 20.24 -3.81
CA SER A 106 -1.52 19.65 -4.90
C SER A 106 -0.34 18.78 -4.43
N PHE A 107 0.02 18.82 -3.14
CA PHE A 107 1.02 17.94 -2.54
C PHE A 107 0.42 16.63 -1.99
N ILE A 108 -0.90 16.49 -2.02
CA ILE A 108 -1.58 15.31 -1.47
C ILE A 108 -2.09 14.42 -2.62
N SER A 109 -1.71 13.15 -2.57
CA SER A 109 -2.25 12.10 -3.45
C SER A 109 -2.87 11.00 -2.61
N LEU A 110 -4.09 10.56 -2.97
CA LEU A 110 -4.78 9.46 -2.33
C LEU A 110 -4.66 8.19 -3.15
N GLY A 111 -4.47 7.07 -2.48
CA GLY A 111 -4.46 5.73 -3.05
C GLY A 111 -5.18 4.72 -2.15
N ASN A 112 -5.40 3.52 -2.67
CA ASN A 112 -5.97 2.40 -1.92
C ASN A 112 -4.86 1.80 -1.02
N GLY A 113 -4.64 2.44 0.13
CA GLY A 113 -3.52 2.20 1.02
C GLY A 113 -2.20 2.76 0.50
N SER A 114 -1.16 2.76 1.37
CA SER A 114 0.19 3.22 0.98
C SER A 114 0.81 2.34 -0.12
N SER A 115 0.39 1.09 -0.26
CA SER A 115 0.93 0.17 -1.28
C SER A 115 0.70 0.67 -2.70
N GLU A 116 -0.48 1.21 -3.02
CA GLU A 116 -0.75 1.82 -4.33
C GLU A 116 0.12 3.08 -4.54
N ASN A 117 0.24 3.92 -3.52
CA ASN A 117 1.07 5.12 -3.59
C ASN A 117 2.56 4.78 -3.76
N ILE A 118 3.06 3.74 -3.08
CA ILE A 118 4.43 3.22 -3.27
C ILE A 118 4.62 2.75 -4.72
N GLN A 119 3.68 1.96 -5.25
CA GLN A 119 3.72 1.50 -6.63
C GLN A 119 3.74 2.68 -7.62
N ALA A 120 2.81 3.61 -7.47
CA ALA A 120 2.69 4.76 -8.33
C ALA A 120 3.96 5.64 -8.30
N ALA A 121 4.53 5.89 -7.12
CA ALA A 121 5.75 6.66 -6.94
C ALA A 121 6.95 5.97 -7.61
N VAL A 122 7.16 4.68 -7.34
CA VAL A 122 8.25 3.90 -7.95
C VAL A 122 8.12 3.90 -9.47
N GLN A 123 6.92 3.62 -10.00
CA GLN A 123 6.67 3.59 -11.43
C GLN A 123 6.88 4.97 -12.08
N ALA A 124 6.36 6.04 -11.48
CA ALA A 124 6.52 7.39 -12.02
C ALA A 124 7.99 7.83 -12.09
N LEU A 125 8.78 7.54 -11.06
CA LEU A 125 10.19 7.85 -11.02
C LEU A 125 11.00 7.03 -12.04
N ILE A 126 10.68 5.75 -12.19
CA ILE A 126 11.30 4.88 -13.21
C ILE A 126 10.99 5.40 -14.62
N VAL A 127 9.72 5.67 -14.92
CA VAL A 127 9.30 6.19 -16.23
C VAL A 127 9.96 7.55 -16.51
N LYS A 128 10.05 8.42 -15.51
CA LYS A 128 10.75 9.71 -15.63
C LYS A 128 12.22 9.53 -16.00
N ALA A 129 12.94 8.61 -15.34
CA ALA A 129 14.33 8.32 -15.65
C ALA A 129 14.50 7.72 -17.05
N GLN A 130 13.67 6.76 -17.41
CA GLN A 130 13.68 6.11 -18.73
C GLN A 130 13.40 7.09 -19.87
N ASN A 131 12.44 8.00 -19.71
CA ASN A 131 12.15 9.05 -20.67
C ASN A 131 13.34 10.02 -20.85
N ALA A 132 14.13 10.23 -19.79
CA ALA A 132 15.37 10.98 -19.83
C ALA A 132 16.56 10.15 -20.34
N LYS A 133 16.35 8.89 -20.74
CA LYS A 133 17.40 7.93 -21.16
C LYS A 133 18.46 7.71 -20.08
N GLN A 134 18.10 7.80 -18.82
CA GLN A 134 18.98 7.57 -17.69
C GLN A 134 18.78 6.13 -17.18
N ALA A 135 19.88 5.50 -16.79
CA ALA A 135 19.80 4.27 -16.00
C ALA A 135 19.10 4.54 -14.65
N VAL A 136 18.45 3.53 -14.08
CA VAL A 136 17.75 3.67 -12.82
C VAL A 136 17.97 2.43 -11.94
N GLN A 137 18.16 2.65 -10.65
CA GLN A 137 18.19 1.61 -9.63
C GLN A 137 17.28 1.97 -8.46
N LEU A 138 16.80 0.95 -7.74
CA LEU A 138 16.19 1.10 -6.43
C LEU A 138 17.17 0.62 -5.35
N VAL A 139 17.39 1.43 -4.33
CA VAL A 139 18.22 1.08 -3.16
C VAL A 139 17.35 0.99 -1.92
N VAL A 140 17.48 -0.12 -1.20
CA VAL A 140 16.68 -0.40 0.00
C VAL A 140 17.54 -0.93 1.13
N PRO A 141 17.26 -0.58 2.40
CA PRO A 141 17.76 -1.34 3.54
C PRO A 141 17.22 -2.78 3.51
N ASP A 142 17.93 -3.74 4.09
CA ASP A 142 17.49 -5.14 4.13
C ASP A 142 17.81 -5.75 5.52
N PRO A 143 16.79 -6.25 6.26
CA PRO A 143 15.37 -6.35 5.91
C PRO A 143 14.60 -5.03 6.01
N THR A 144 13.62 -4.87 5.10
CA THR A 144 12.61 -3.81 5.13
C THR A 144 11.32 -4.30 4.44
N PHE A 145 10.25 -3.51 4.51
CA PHE A 145 9.03 -3.80 3.73
C PHE A 145 9.32 -3.77 2.24
N ASN A 146 8.99 -4.85 1.51
CA ASN A 146 9.62 -5.16 0.22
C ASN A 146 8.82 -4.73 -1.03
N TYR A 147 7.66 -4.08 -0.89
CA TYR A 147 6.79 -3.79 -2.04
C TYR A 147 7.47 -2.90 -3.09
N ALA A 148 8.19 -1.86 -2.68
CA ALA A 148 8.96 -1.04 -3.61
C ALA A 148 9.93 -1.88 -4.45
N GLY A 149 10.62 -2.84 -3.81
CA GLY A 149 11.52 -3.78 -4.48
C GLY A 149 10.80 -4.72 -5.46
N LEU A 150 9.61 -5.20 -5.11
CA LEU A 150 8.79 -6.03 -6.01
C LEU A 150 8.34 -5.24 -7.24
N TYR A 151 7.87 -4.01 -7.06
CA TYR A 151 7.44 -3.15 -8.16
C TYR A 151 8.60 -2.77 -9.09
N ALA A 152 9.77 -2.41 -8.53
CA ALA A 152 10.96 -2.11 -9.32
C ALA A 152 11.41 -3.32 -10.15
N LYS A 153 11.46 -4.51 -9.55
CA LYS A 153 11.80 -5.76 -10.25
C LYS A 153 10.82 -6.09 -11.37
N ALA A 154 9.52 -5.90 -11.15
CA ALA A 154 8.49 -6.12 -12.18
C ALA A 154 8.67 -5.20 -13.39
N LEU A 155 9.31 -4.04 -13.21
CA LEU A 155 9.65 -3.08 -14.27
C LEU A 155 11.08 -3.25 -14.81
N GLY A 156 11.77 -4.34 -14.44
CA GLY A 156 13.13 -4.64 -14.92
C GLY A 156 14.22 -3.76 -14.29
N VAL A 157 13.94 -3.10 -13.16
CA VAL A 157 14.89 -2.21 -12.48
C VAL A 157 15.68 -2.97 -11.42
N PRO A 158 17.02 -2.84 -11.39
CA PRO A 158 17.85 -3.45 -10.36
C PRO A 158 17.49 -2.95 -8.96
N VAL A 159 17.47 -3.88 -8.00
CA VAL A 159 17.25 -3.57 -6.57
C VAL A 159 18.52 -3.89 -5.80
N VAL A 160 19.15 -2.85 -5.28
CA VAL A 160 20.34 -2.94 -4.42
C VAL A 160 19.86 -3.02 -2.98
N LYS A 161 20.19 -4.11 -2.31
CA LYS A 161 19.88 -4.34 -0.90
C LYS A 161 21.08 -4.04 -0.05
N VAL A 162 20.91 -3.17 0.94
CA VAL A 162 21.97 -2.78 1.89
C VAL A 162 21.62 -3.33 3.27
N PRO A 163 22.42 -4.25 3.82
CA PRO A 163 22.17 -4.80 5.16
C PRO A 163 22.09 -3.69 6.21
N LEU A 164 21.19 -3.88 7.18
CA LEU A 164 21.13 -3.04 8.38
C LEU A 164 22.39 -3.25 9.21
N VAL A 165 22.72 -2.30 10.08
CA VAL A 165 23.80 -2.48 11.07
C VAL A 165 23.30 -3.32 12.26
N ASP A 166 24.19 -3.66 13.20
CA ASP A 166 23.92 -4.63 14.27
C ASP A 166 22.75 -4.23 15.18
N ASP A 167 22.47 -2.94 15.35
CA ASP A 167 21.33 -2.41 16.11
C ASP A 167 20.06 -2.28 15.26
N PHE A 168 20.05 -2.84 14.05
CA PHE A 168 18.96 -2.79 13.06
C PHE A 168 18.62 -1.38 12.53
N SER A 169 19.48 -0.39 12.72
CA SER A 169 19.34 0.91 12.07
C SER A 169 19.88 0.88 10.64
N PHE A 170 19.61 1.93 9.86
CA PHE A 170 20.09 2.03 8.48
C PHE A 170 21.60 2.29 8.44
N ASP A 171 22.32 1.53 7.62
CA ASP A 171 23.73 1.84 7.28
C ASP A 171 23.74 2.96 6.24
N LEU A 172 23.66 4.21 6.71
CA LEU A 172 23.60 5.38 5.84
C LEU A 172 24.87 5.55 4.99
N ALA A 173 26.01 5.08 5.49
CA ALA A 173 27.26 5.11 4.73
C ALA A 173 27.21 4.15 3.54
N LYS A 174 26.83 2.89 3.76
CA LYS A 174 26.68 1.93 2.66
C LYS A 174 25.55 2.29 1.69
N LEU A 175 24.45 2.83 2.18
CA LEU A 175 23.37 3.36 1.31
C LEU A 175 23.92 4.47 0.39
N LYS A 176 24.77 5.35 0.89
CA LYS A 176 25.41 6.40 0.10
C LYS A 176 26.39 5.82 -0.93
N ASN A 177 27.21 4.87 -0.56
CA ASN A 177 28.15 4.23 -1.47
C ASN A 177 27.46 3.55 -2.66
N ALA A 178 26.24 3.01 -2.46
CA ALA A 178 25.46 2.42 -3.54
C ALA A 178 25.07 3.44 -4.64
N VAL A 179 24.98 4.73 -4.30
CA VAL A 179 24.74 5.82 -5.27
C VAL A 179 26.04 6.24 -5.96
N GLU A 180 27.12 6.37 -5.21
CA GLU A 180 28.41 6.79 -5.75
C GLU A 180 28.97 5.79 -6.77
N ALA A 181 28.58 4.53 -6.67
CA ALA A 181 28.96 3.46 -7.61
C ALA A 181 28.04 3.37 -8.85
N PHE A 182 27.03 4.25 -8.98
CA PHE A 182 26.01 4.15 -10.03
C PHE A 182 25.84 5.44 -10.81
N ASP A 183 26.05 5.36 -12.13
CA ASP A 183 25.80 6.50 -13.03
C ASP A 183 24.35 6.45 -13.54
N GLY A 184 23.47 7.18 -12.84
CA GLY A 184 22.05 7.21 -13.18
C GLY A 184 21.18 7.79 -12.08
N VAL A 185 19.89 7.44 -12.11
CA VAL A 185 18.90 7.83 -11.10
C VAL A 185 18.81 6.76 -10.04
N THR A 186 18.96 7.14 -8.79
CA THR A 186 18.73 6.26 -7.63
C THR A 186 17.43 6.63 -6.94
N ILE A 187 16.59 5.63 -6.74
CA ILE A 187 15.39 5.74 -5.91
C ILE A 187 15.70 5.03 -4.59
N PHE A 188 15.65 5.74 -3.49
CA PHE A 188 15.69 5.15 -2.15
C PHE A 188 14.28 4.85 -1.68
N TYR A 189 14.05 3.65 -1.17
CA TYR A 189 12.87 3.34 -0.37
C TYR A 189 13.32 3.12 1.08
N LEU A 190 12.84 3.97 1.98
CA LEU A 190 13.22 3.99 3.40
C LEU A 190 11.95 3.93 4.25
N CYS A 191 11.69 2.79 4.87
CA CYS A 191 10.58 2.60 5.80
C CYS A 191 11.01 3.08 7.19
N ASN A 192 10.44 4.18 7.69
CA ASN A 192 10.82 4.77 8.97
C ASN A 192 9.58 5.22 9.77
N PRO A 193 9.17 4.53 10.83
CA PRO A 193 9.81 3.36 11.44
C PRO A 193 9.88 2.13 10.52
N ASN A 194 11.00 1.37 10.62
CA ASN A 194 11.23 0.25 9.72
C ASN A 194 10.36 -0.98 10.06
N ASN A 195 9.82 -1.62 9.06
CA ASN A 195 9.18 -2.93 9.17
C ASN A 195 10.12 -3.98 8.54
N PRO A 196 10.58 -5.02 9.29
CA PRO A 196 9.99 -5.54 10.52
C PRO A 196 10.67 -5.10 11.83
N THR A 197 11.73 -4.30 11.80
CA THR A 197 12.62 -4.09 12.96
C THR A 197 12.07 -3.11 13.99
N SER A 198 11.06 -2.34 13.66
CA SER A 198 10.48 -1.25 14.47
C SER A 198 11.46 -0.10 14.79
N MET A 199 12.68 -0.16 14.28
CA MET A 199 13.68 0.86 14.52
C MET A 199 13.36 2.15 13.78
N ILE A 200 13.66 3.28 14.43
CA ILE A 200 13.62 4.59 13.79
C ILE A 200 15.06 5.03 13.45
N THR A 201 15.20 5.70 12.31
CA THR A 201 16.40 6.48 12.03
C THR A 201 16.09 7.92 12.44
N PRO A 202 16.83 8.49 13.44
CA PRO A 202 16.55 9.81 13.96
C PRO A 202 16.60 10.91 12.89
N ALA A 203 15.66 11.88 12.95
CA ALA A 203 15.59 12.96 11.98
C ALA A 203 16.90 13.77 11.91
N LYS A 204 17.54 14.02 13.05
CA LYS A 204 18.83 14.73 13.12
C LYS A 204 19.95 14.06 12.30
N THR A 205 19.83 12.78 12.02
CA THR A 205 20.79 12.01 11.21
C THR A 205 20.29 11.82 9.78
N LEU A 206 19.02 11.46 9.62
CA LEU A 206 18.41 11.14 8.31
C LEU A 206 18.26 12.39 7.41
N PHE A 207 17.79 13.52 7.95
CA PHE A 207 17.50 14.70 7.13
C PHE A 207 18.75 15.36 6.53
N PRO A 208 19.85 15.59 7.30
CA PRO A 208 21.09 16.07 6.70
C PRO A 208 21.66 15.10 5.66
N TRP A 209 21.52 13.79 5.89
CA TRP A 209 21.94 12.78 4.93
C TRP A 209 21.13 12.88 3.63
N ILE A 210 19.80 12.96 3.67
CA ILE A 210 18.97 13.17 2.48
C ILE A 210 19.37 14.46 1.75
N LYS A 211 19.57 15.55 2.48
CA LYS A 211 19.95 16.86 1.90
C LYS A 211 21.34 16.84 1.26
N SER A 212 22.20 15.89 1.60
CA SER A 212 23.55 15.77 1.03
C SER A 212 23.59 15.20 -0.40
N PHE A 213 22.47 14.72 -0.93
CA PHE A 213 22.41 14.09 -2.25
C PHE A 213 22.10 15.06 -3.38
N SER A 214 22.60 14.72 -4.58
CA SER A 214 22.34 15.43 -5.81
C SER A 214 20.90 15.25 -6.34
N LYS A 215 20.57 15.97 -7.40
CA LYS A 215 19.25 15.96 -8.05
C LYS A 215 18.84 14.60 -8.65
N ASN A 216 19.75 13.64 -8.79
CA ASN A 216 19.47 12.31 -9.35
C ASN A 216 19.08 11.28 -8.30
N SER A 217 18.92 11.68 -7.04
CA SER A 217 18.48 10.81 -5.95
C SER A 217 17.10 11.20 -5.47
N TYR A 218 16.18 10.23 -5.44
CA TYR A 218 14.81 10.39 -4.96
C TYR A 218 14.61 9.54 -3.72
N PHE A 219 13.86 10.06 -2.77
CA PHE A 219 13.60 9.42 -1.47
C PHE A 219 12.12 9.17 -1.30
N LEU A 220 11.73 7.92 -1.24
CA LEU A 220 10.39 7.47 -0.87
C LEU A 220 10.45 7.04 0.60
N LEU A 221 9.95 7.92 1.48
CA LEU A 221 9.88 7.70 2.92
C LEU A 221 8.53 7.05 3.26
N ASP A 222 8.56 5.79 3.65
CA ASP A 222 7.35 5.08 4.07
C ASP A 222 7.16 5.22 5.58
N GLU A 223 6.18 6.03 5.96
CA GLU A 223 5.85 6.37 7.34
C GLU A 223 4.55 5.68 7.80
N ALA A 224 4.30 4.44 7.35
CA ALA A 224 3.08 3.71 7.70
C ALA A 224 2.87 3.56 9.21
N TYR A 225 3.94 3.61 10.00
CA TYR A 225 3.93 3.46 11.46
C TYR A 225 4.19 4.75 12.23
N ALA A 226 4.28 5.90 11.56
CA ALA A 226 4.63 7.18 12.19
C ALA A 226 3.68 7.61 13.33
N ASP A 227 2.39 7.29 13.21
CA ASP A 227 1.40 7.66 14.24
C ASP A 227 1.52 6.84 15.54
N PHE A 228 2.36 5.78 15.57
CA PHE A 228 2.68 5.00 16.78
C PHE A 228 3.93 5.50 17.50
N VAL A 229 4.69 6.42 16.91
CA VAL A 229 5.99 6.84 17.47
C VAL A 229 5.79 7.88 18.57
N GLU A 230 6.35 7.58 19.73
CA GLU A 230 6.42 8.51 20.88
C GLU A 230 7.84 9.05 21.08
N ASP A 231 8.85 8.47 20.41
CA ASP A 231 10.23 8.91 20.52
C ASP A 231 10.43 10.30 19.85
N PRO A 232 10.89 11.31 20.58
CA PRO A 232 11.11 12.65 20.06
C PRO A 232 12.25 12.75 19.04
N ALA A 233 13.04 11.70 18.86
CA ALA A 233 14.06 11.66 17.82
C ALA A 233 13.47 11.42 16.41
N PHE A 234 12.22 10.95 16.33
CA PHE A 234 11.50 10.84 15.08
C PHE A 234 10.87 12.18 14.68
N GLU A 235 11.04 12.54 13.43
CA GLU A 235 10.30 13.61 12.78
C GLU A 235 9.85 13.15 11.40
N THR A 236 8.65 13.54 11.01
CA THR A 236 8.11 13.18 9.70
C THR A 236 8.88 13.84 8.55
N GLY A 237 9.16 13.09 7.49
CA GLY A 237 9.76 13.62 6.25
C GLY A 237 8.93 14.71 5.56
N MET A 238 7.69 14.95 6.00
CA MET A 238 6.90 16.12 5.57
C MET A 238 7.63 17.45 5.87
N THR A 239 8.50 17.50 6.87
CA THR A 239 9.37 18.65 7.13
C THR A 239 10.25 18.95 5.92
N LEU A 240 10.87 17.94 5.32
CA LEU A 240 11.69 18.11 4.10
C LEU A 240 10.87 18.61 2.92
N VAL A 241 9.64 18.11 2.78
CA VAL A 241 8.71 18.56 1.73
C VAL A 241 8.36 20.03 1.92
N LYS A 242 8.08 20.47 3.16
CA LYS A 242 7.79 21.88 3.50
C LYS A 242 9.00 22.79 3.28
N GLU A 243 10.20 22.29 3.49
CA GLU A 243 11.45 22.99 3.19
C GLU A 243 11.71 23.14 1.67
N GLY A 244 10.86 22.52 0.84
CA GLY A 244 10.90 22.64 -0.62
C GLY A 244 11.74 21.57 -1.33
N LEU A 245 12.12 20.49 -0.67
CA LEU A 245 12.80 19.38 -1.33
C LEU A 245 11.82 18.66 -2.29
N LYS A 246 12.13 18.70 -3.57
CA LYS A 246 11.27 18.14 -4.64
C LYS A 246 11.59 16.68 -4.98
N ASN A 247 12.57 16.11 -4.33
CA ASN A 247 13.00 14.73 -4.50
C ASN A 247 12.63 13.82 -3.32
N VAL A 248 11.76 14.29 -2.43
CA VAL A 248 11.24 13.54 -1.29
C VAL A 248 9.74 13.32 -1.47
N LEU A 249 9.32 12.07 -1.34
CA LEU A 249 7.93 11.65 -1.26
C LEU A 249 7.71 10.94 0.08
N VAL A 250 6.60 11.22 0.73
CA VAL A 250 6.24 10.60 2.01
C VAL A 250 4.95 9.80 1.80
N THR A 251 4.97 8.53 2.16
CA THR A 251 3.76 7.70 2.15
C THR A 251 3.28 7.45 3.58
N ARG A 252 1.97 7.53 3.77
CA ARG A 252 1.28 7.24 5.03
C ARG A 252 0.05 6.40 4.77
N THR A 253 -0.53 5.81 5.82
CA THR A 253 -1.69 4.95 5.68
C THR A 253 -2.66 5.13 6.83
N PHE A 254 -3.95 4.91 6.54
CA PHE A 254 -4.97 4.76 7.58
C PHE A 254 -5.11 3.31 8.07
N SER A 255 -4.45 2.34 7.41
CA SER A 255 -4.65 0.91 7.67
C SER A 255 -4.01 0.42 8.97
N LYS A 256 -3.03 1.14 9.55
CA LYS A 256 -2.31 0.69 10.74
C LYS A 256 -2.89 1.32 12.00
N PHE A 257 -2.54 2.55 12.30
CA PHE A 257 -2.99 3.23 13.53
C PHE A 257 -4.52 3.38 13.59
N TYR A 258 -5.14 3.70 12.45
CA TYR A 258 -6.59 3.99 12.41
C TYR A 258 -7.45 2.76 12.09
N ALA A 259 -6.85 1.63 11.71
CA ALA A 259 -7.53 0.36 11.34
C ALA A 259 -8.57 0.53 10.21
N LEU A 260 -8.25 1.33 9.16
CA LEU A 260 -9.11 1.64 8.00
C LEU A 260 -8.55 1.05 6.71
#